data_757a3a3d2127f723df8f33a44bbaff86
#
_entry.id   757a3a3d2127f723df8f33a44bbaff86
#
_cell.length_a   1.000
_cell.length_b   1.000
_cell.length_c   1.000
_cell.angle_alpha   90.00
_cell.angle_beta   90.00
_cell.angle_gamma   90.00
#
_symmetry.space_group_name_H-M   'P 1'
#
loop_
_entity.id
_entity.type
_entity.pdbx_description
1 polymer ?
#
loop_
_entity_poly.entity_id
_entity_poly.type
_entity_poly.pdbx_seq_one_letter_code
_entity_poly.pdbx_strand_id
1 'polypeptide(L)'
;MKTQSYKNHIRFYPPHHFVYYPIIIAFLSFSIYFAFTTEDAIVWSFISAIFVALICIAFMLRQHYTLTLQNRIVRLELRYRYLATTGERFEKFENQLNDDQLFALRFAPDEELQNLVERALHENLTGKNIKKAIVNWKADHERV
;
A
#
# COMPACT_ATOMS: atom_id res chain seq x y z
N MET A 1 6.28 17.05 -12.58
CA MET A 1 5.56 16.13 -11.66
C MET A 1 4.85 16.95 -10.63
N LYS A 2 3.60 16.60 -10.23
CA LYS A 2 2.93 17.29 -9.11
C LYS A 2 3.65 16.95 -7.80
N THR A 3 3.96 17.94 -6.98
CA THR A 3 4.55 17.73 -5.65
C THR A 3 3.59 16.92 -4.79
N GLN A 4 4.09 15.82 -4.20
CA GLN A 4 3.30 14.99 -3.30
C GLN A 4 3.11 15.72 -1.96
N SER A 5 1.93 15.54 -1.36
CA SER A 5 1.57 16.15 -0.06
C SER A 5 0.52 15.29 0.64
N TYR A 6 0.15 15.65 1.86
CA TYR A 6 -0.92 14.99 2.60
C TYR A 6 -2.22 14.81 1.79
N LYS A 7 -2.57 15.77 0.92
CA LYS A 7 -3.83 15.77 0.15
C LYS A 7 -3.83 14.80 -1.05
N ASN A 8 -2.67 14.48 -1.61
CA ASN A 8 -2.54 13.71 -2.85
C ASN A 8 -1.57 12.52 -2.76
N HIS A 9 -1.30 12.03 -1.54
CA HIS A 9 -0.36 10.92 -1.31
C HIS A 9 -0.94 9.53 -1.64
N ILE A 10 -2.28 9.40 -1.77
CA ILE A 10 -2.90 8.13 -2.15
C ILE A 10 -2.64 7.89 -3.64
N ARG A 11 -2.07 6.72 -3.95
CA ARG A 11 -1.77 6.33 -5.32
C ARG A 11 -2.50 5.02 -5.66
N PHE A 12 -3.15 5.02 -6.82
CA PHE A 12 -3.69 3.81 -7.43
C PHE A 12 -2.76 3.36 -8.55
N TYR A 13 -2.53 2.07 -8.67
CA TYR A 13 -1.81 1.51 -9.81
C TYR A 13 -2.79 1.34 -11.00
N PRO A 14 -2.71 2.21 -12.04
CA PRO A 14 -3.75 2.29 -13.05
C PRO A 14 -4.02 0.99 -13.80
N PRO A 15 -3.00 0.20 -14.24
CA PRO A 15 -3.26 -1.04 -14.96
C PRO A 15 -4.11 -2.02 -14.17
N HIS A 16 -3.91 -2.10 -12.86
CA HIS A 16 -4.62 -3.04 -12.00
C HIS A 16 -6.06 -2.59 -11.70
N HIS A 17 -6.24 -1.31 -11.34
CA HIS A 17 -7.55 -0.81 -10.90
C HIS A 17 -8.48 -0.45 -12.07
N PHE A 18 -7.93 0.09 -13.17
CA PHE A 18 -8.72 0.64 -14.26
C PHE A 18 -8.71 -0.21 -15.54
N VAL A 19 -7.87 -1.24 -15.62
CA VAL A 19 -7.84 -2.16 -16.77
C VAL A 19 -8.19 -3.57 -16.32
N TYR A 20 -7.38 -4.17 -15.44
CA TYR A 20 -7.56 -5.57 -15.04
C TYR A 20 -8.93 -5.83 -14.38
N TYR A 21 -9.29 -5.11 -13.32
CA TYR A 21 -10.54 -5.36 -12.63
C TYR A 21 -11.79 -5.11 -13.49
N PRO A 22 -11.93 -4.03 -14.26
CA PRO A 22 -13.07 -3.86 -15.15
C PRO A 22 -13.21 -4.98 -16.17
N ILE A 23 -12.11 -5.42 -16.79
CA ILE A 23 -12.11 -6.50 -17.78
C ILE A 23 -12.53 -7.83 -17.15
N ILE A 24 -11.93 -8.22 -16.03
CA ILE A 24 -12.25 -9.52 -15.40
C ILE A 24 -13.69 -9.57 -14.86
N ILE A 25 -14.19 -8.43 -14.34
CA ILE A 25 -15.59 -8.32 -13.90
C ILE A 25 -16.54 -8.41 -15.08
N ALA A 26 -16.24 -7.80 -16.22
CA ALA A 26 -17.04 -7.92 -17.43
C ALA A 26 -17.10 -9.37 -17.90
N PHE A 27 -15.99 -10.07 -17.98
CA PHE A 27 -15.95 -11.50 -18.37
C PHE A 27 -16.70 -12.39 -17.39
N LEU A 28 -16.55 -12.15 -16.09
CA LEU A 28 -17.32 -12.86 -15.08
C LEU A 28 -18.83 -12.63 -15.27
N SER A 29 -19.24 -11.39 -15.50
CA SER A 29 -20.67 -11.06 -15.72
C SER A 29 -21.22 -11.73 -16.97
N PHE A 30 -20.48 -11.74 -18.07
CA PHE A 30 -20.89 -12.45 -19.30
C PHE A 30 -20.96 -13.97 -19.08
N SER A 31 -19.99 -14.58 -18.41
CA SER A 31 -20.01 -16.01 -18.15
C SER A 31 -21.17 -16.42 -17.26
N ILE A 32 -21.51 -15.63 -16.24
CA ILE A 32 -22.69 -15.83 -15.40
C ILE A 32 -23.97 -15.72 -16.24
N TYR A 33 -24.09 -14.69 -17.07
CA TYR A 33 -25.25 -14.51 -17.95
C TYR A 33 -25.45 -15.74 -18.84
N PHE A 34 -24.41 -16.24 -19.52
CA PHE A 34 -24.50 -17.42 -20.36
C PHE A 34 -24.79 -18.71 -19.58
N ALA A 35 -24.33 -18.84 -18.35
CA ALA A 35 -24.68 -19.96 -17.48
C ALA A 35 -26.20 -20.07 -17.23
N PHE A 36 -26.91 -18.93 -17.26
CA PHE A 36 -28.37 -18.92 -17.06
C PHE A 36 -29.18 -18.92 -18.36
N THR A 37 -28.56 -18.63 -19.50
CA THR A 37 -29.31 -18.40 -20.77
C THR A 37 -28.99 -19.41 -21.87
N THR A 38 -27.99 -20.27 -21.70
CA THR A 38 -27.61 -21.26 -22.73
C THR A 38 -27.75 -22.70 -22.22
N GLU A 39 -27.76 -23.65 -23.13
CA GLU A 39 -27.80 -25.08 -22.81
C GLU A 39 -26.50 -25.59 -22.17
N ASP A 40 -25.40 -24.91 -22.42
CA ASP A 40 -24.06 -25.22 -21.88
C ASP A 40 -23.83 -24.66 -20.48
N ALA A 41 -24.84 -24.60 -19.62
CA ALA A 41 -24.80 -24.01 -18.30
C ALA A 41 -23.63 -24.49 -17.41
N ILE A 42 -23.31 -25.79 -17.50
CA ILE A 42 -22.19 -26.39 -16.73
C ILE A 42 -20.85 -25.78 -17.16
N VAL A 43 -20.61 -25.67 -18.47
CA VAL A 43 -19.35 -25.10 -19.02
C VAL A 43 -19.18 -23.65 -18.58
N TRP A 44 -20.23 -22.83 -18.72
CA TRP A 44 -20.20 -21.43 -18.31
C TRP A 44 -20.06 -21.25 -16.81
N SER A 45 -20.59 -22.16 -15.99
CA SER A 45 -20.40 -22.18 -14.54
C SER A 45 -18.93 -22.44 -14.17
N PHE A 46 -18.26 -23.39 -14.82
CA PHE A 46 -16.82 -23.61 -14.62
C PHE A 46 -15.99 -22.40 -15.05
N ILE A 47 -16.33 -21.76 -16.18
CA ILE A 47 -15.65 -20.52 -16.62
C ILE A 47 -15.82 -19.41 -15.57
N SER A 48 -17.04 -19.25 -15.03
CA SER A 48 -17.30 -18.28 -13.95
C SER A 48 -16.45 -18.57 -12.70
N ALA A 49 -16.34 -19.83 -12.30
CA ALA A 49 -15.49 -20.25 -11.18
C ALA A 49 -14.01 -19.92 -11.42
N ILE A 50 -13.51 -20.09 -12.66
CA ILE A 50 -12.16 -19.71 -13.03
C ILE A 50 -11.94 -18.19 -12.89
N PHE A 51 -12.88 -17.35 -13.35
CA PHE A 51 -12.77 -15.90 -13.18
C PHE A 51 -12.77 -15.48 -11.69
N VAL A 52 -13.62 -16.11 -10.88
CA VAL A 52 -13.58 -15.89 -9.42
C VAL A 52 -12.22 -16.26 -8.82
N ALA A 53 -11.69 -17.43 -9.20
CA ALA A 53 -10.36 -17.86 -8.74
C ALA A 53 -9.26 -16.88 -9.16
N LEU A 54 -9.28 -16.35 -10.38
CA LEU A 54 -8.32 -15.34 -10.86
C LEU A 54 -8.42 -14.03 -10.07
N ILE A 55 -9.63 -13.58 -9.72
CA ILE A 55 -9.84 -12.41 -8.86
C ILE A 55 -9.25 -12.66 -7.46
N CYS A 56 -9.51 -13.83 -6.87
CA CYS A 56 -8.97 -14.22 -5.57
C CYS A 56 -7.43 -14.27 -5.59
N ILE A 57 -6.82 -14.87 -6.62
CA ILE A 57 -5.37 -14.92 -6.77
C ILE A 57 -4.77 -13.52 -6.89
N ALA A 58 -5.36 -12.66 -7.73
CA ALA A 58 -4.89 -11.29 -7.89
C ALA A 58 -4.97 -10.50 -6.58
N PHE A 59 -6.05 -10.67 -5.81
CA PHE A 59 -6.20 -10.08 -4.49
C PHE A 59 -5.17 -10.60 -3.50
N MET A 60 -4.96 -11.92 -3.44
CA MET A 60 -3.98 -12.56 -2.56
C MET A 60 -2.54 -12.09 -2.87
N LEU A 61 -2.17 -12.05 -4.14
CA LEU A 61 -0.84 -11.59 -4.57
C LEU A 61 -0.59 -10.15 -4.11
N ARG A 62 -1.57 -9.28 -4.28
CA ARG A 62 -1.44 -7.90 -3.81
C ARG A 62 -1.38 -7.82 -2.29
N GLN A 63 -2.31 -8.47 -1.59
CA GLN A 63 -2.49 -8.30 -0.15
C GLN A 63 -1.36 -8.96 0.66
N HIS A 64 -0.98 -10.19 0.29
CA HIS A 64 -0.01 -10.95 1.08
C HIS A 64 1.44 -10.73 0.65
N TYR A 65 1.71 -10.66 -0.66
CA TYR A 65 3.09 -10.57 -1.13
C TYR A 65 3.53 -9.13 -1.33
N THR A 66 2.80 -8.35 -2.12
CA THR A 66 3.23 -6.99 -2.48
C THR A 66 3.26 -6.06 -1.28
N LEU A 67 2.19 -6.02 -0.48
CA LEU A 67 2.13 -5.15 0.70
C LEU A 67 3.10 -5.60 1.79
N THR A 68 3.27 -6.91 2.00
CA THR A 68 4.23 -7.42 2.98
C THR A 68 5.66 -7.05 2.61
N LEU A 69 6.05 -7.22 1.33
CA LEU A 69 7.38 -6.82 0.85
C LEU A 69 7.57 -5.30 0.94
N GLN A 70 6.58 -4.51 0.50
CA GLN A 70 6.63 -3.05 0.61
C GLN A 70 6.82 -2.61 2.07
N ASN A 71 6.09 -3.19 3.01
CA ASN A 71 6.21 -2.86 4.43
C ASN A 71 7.61 -3.17 4.97
N ARG A 72 8.21 -4.30 4.57
CA ARG A 72 9.58 -4.64 4.96
C ARG A 72 10.61 -3.68 4.37
N ILE A 73 10.45 -3.27 3.12
CA ILE A 73 11.33 -2.29 2.46
C ILE A 73 11.25 -0.94 3.17
N VAL A 74 10.04 -0.44 3.45
CA VAL A 74 9.85 0.82 4.18
C VAL A 74 10.53 0.80 5.55
N ARG A 75 10.43 -0.31 6.30
CA ARG A 75 11.11 -0.46 7.60
C ARG A 75 12.63 -0.42 7.43
N LEU A 76 13.18 -1.12 6.44
CA LEU A 76 14.62 -1.11 6.16
C LEU A 76 15.10 0.28 5.74
N GLU A 77 14.33 0.99 4.91
CA GLU A 77 14.62 2.37 4.52
C GLU A 77 14.64 3.30 5.72
N LEU A 78 13.66 3.22 6.62
CA LEU A 78 13.64 4.03 7.85
C LEU A 78 14.83 3.74 8.75
N ARG A 79 15.19 2.46 8.96
CA ARG A 79 16.37 2.08 9.76
C ARG A 79 17.65 2.66 9.18
N TYR A 80 17.83 2.53 7.86
CA TYR A 80 19.00 3.06 7.17
C TYR A 80 19.08 4.59 7.27
N ARG A 81 17.97 5.28 6.96
CA ARG A 81 17.90 6.75 6.98
C ARG A 81 18.14 7.31 8.39
N TYR A 82 17.51 6.71 9.39
CA TYR A 82 17.67 7.15 10.77
C TYR A 82 19.12 6.97 11.25
N LEU A 83 19.72 5.81 10.96
CA LEU A 83 21.12 5.55 11.27
C LEU A 83 22.07 6.53 10.56
N ALA A 84 21.82 6.80 9.27
CA ALA A 84 22.66 7.70 8.48
C ALA A 84 22.58 9.17 8.95
N THR A 85 21.43 9.60 9.48
CA THR A 85 21.21 10.98 9.93
C THR A 85 21.60 11.22 11.40
N THR A 86 21.36 10.24 12.27
CA THR A 86 21.55 10.42 13.73
C THR A 86 22.74 9.65 14.30
N GLY A 87 23.26 8.68 13.55
CA GLY A 87 24.26 7.73 14.08
C GLY A 87 23.67 6.66 15.01
N GLU A 88 22.36 6.72 15.29
CA GLU A 88 21.68 5.78 16.18
C GLU A 88 20.85 4.76 15.42
N ARG A 89 20.72 3.56 16.00
CA ARG A 89 19.89 2.50 15.42
C ARG A 89 18.41 2.74 15.69
N PHE A 90 17.62 2.81 14.63
CA PHE A 90 16.17 3.03 14.70
C PHE A 90 15.43 1.90 15.43
N GLU A 91 15.96 0.68 15.43
CA GLU A 91 15.36 -0.49 16.09
C GLU A 91 15.13 -0.29 17.60
N LYS A 92 15.82 0.66 18.23
CA LYS A 92 15.56 1.05 19.63
C LYS A 92 14.15 1.60 19.84
N PHE A 93 13.60 2.24 18.81
CA PHE A 93 12.32 2.95 18.83
C PHE A 93 11.22 2.21 18.06
N GLU A 94 11.60 1.40 17.10
CA GLU A 94 10.69 0.74 16.17
C GLU A 94 9.59 -0.06 16.86
N ASN A 95 9.91 -0.78 17.94
CA ASN A 95 8.95 -1.59 18.69
C ASN A 95 7.94 -0.76 19.51
N GLN A 96 8.18 0.53 19.67
CA GLN A 96 7.29 1.46 20.37
C GLN A 96 6.33 2.18 19.40
N LEU A 97 6.55 2.02 18.10
CA LEU A 97 5.75 2.62 17.04
C LEU A 97 4.89 1.55 16.38
N ASN A 98 3.65 1.88 16.07
CA ASN A 98 2.78 1.02 15.27
C ASN A 98 3.02 1.21 13.76
N ASP A 99 2.47 0.28 12.94
CA ASP A 99 2.65 0.27 11.50
C ASP A 99 2.19 1.58 10.82
N ASP A 100 1.07 2.17 11.28
CA ASP A 100 0.55 3.41 10.71
C ASP A 100 1.51 4.58 10.95
N GLN A 101 2.13 4.64 12.13
CA GLN A 101 3.16 5.63 12.47
C GLN A 101 4.43 5.42 11.62
N LEU A 102 4.94 4.18 11.55
CA LEU A 102 6.12 3.83 10.75
C LEU A 102 5.91 4.20 9.27
N PHE A 103 4.76 3.83 8.70
CA PHE A 103 4.47 4.15 7.30
C PHE A 103 4.15 5.61 7.04
N ALA A 104 3.85 6.40 8.06
CA ALA A 104 3.76 7.84 7.94
C ALA A 104 5.14 8.51 7.92
N LEU A 105 6.07 8.04 8.75
CA LEU A 105 7.43 8.59 8.86
C LEU A 105 8.24 8.49 7.56
N ARG A 106 7.94 7.54 6.66
CA ARG A 106 8.64 7.43 5.37
C ARG A 106 8.54 8.69 4.51
N PHE A 107 7.47 9.49 4.66
CA PHE A 107 7.27 10.74 3.93
C PHE A 107 8.03 11.92 4.53
N ALA A 108 8.61 11.76 5.71
CA ALA A 108 9.45 12.77 6.33
C ALA A 108 10.79 12.86 5.60
N PRO A 109 11.32 14.06 5.33
CA PRO A 109 12.69 14.21 4.88
C PRO A 109 13.67 13.87 5.99
N ASP A 110 14.95 13.69 5.66
CA ASP A 110 15.95 13.24 6.61
C ASP A 110 16.15 14.26 7.74
N GLU A 111 16.02 15.54 7.44
CA GLU A 111 16.16 16.65 8.40
C GLU A 111 15.02 16.71 9.43
N GLU A 112 13.85 16.21 9.09
CA GLU A 112 12.68 16.20 9.98
C GLU A 112 12.48 14.85 10.70
N LEU A 113 13.14 13.78 10.21
CA LEU A 113 12.86 12.40 10.61
C LEU A 113 13.06 12.19 12.11
N GLN A 114 14.20 12.63 12.66
CA GLN A 114 14.51 12.46 14.08
C GLN A 114 13.46 13.14 14.97
N ASN A 115 13.18 14.40 14.72
CA ASN A 115 12.20 15.17 15.50
C ASN A 115 10.80 14.54 15.45
N LEU A 116 10.38 14.07 14.26
CA LEU A 116 9.07 13.42 14.10
C LEU A 116 9.00 12.06 14.81
N VAL A 117 10.09 11.30 14.86
CA VAL A 117 10.17 10.06 15.66
C VAL A 117 10.02 10.36 17.14
N GLU A 118 10.78 11.32 17.67
CA GLU A 118 10.71 11.73 19.07
C GLU A 118 9.31 12.22 19.44
N ARG A 119 8.70 13.06 18.61
CA ARG A 119 7.34 13.53 18.82
C ARG A 119 6.29 12.41 18.73
N ALA A 120 6.45 11.48 17.77
CA ALA A 120 5.55 10.34 17.66
C ALA A 120 5.54 9.49 18.93
N LEU A 121 6.68 9.33 19.58
CA LEU A 121 6.83 8.59 20.84
C LEU A 121 6.29 9.37 22.05
N HIS A 122 6.65 10.64 22.20
CA HIS A 122 6.29 11.43 23.38
C HIS A 122 4.83 11.91 23.36
N GLU A 123 4.35 12.35 22.18
CA GLU A 123 3.00 12.89 21.99
C GLU A 123 1.99 11.81 21.57
N ASN A 124 2.45 10.56 21.36
CA ASN A 124 1.65 9.43 20.85
C ASN A 124 0.87 9.79 19.56
N LEU A 125 1.53 10.42 18.61
CA LEU A 125 0.94 10.91 17.39
C LEU A 125 0.40 9.76 16.53
N THR A 126 -0.81 9.87 16.01
CA THR A 126 -1.32 8.94 14.99
C THR A 126 -0.56 9.15 13.67
N GLY A 127 -0.51 8.13 12.79
CA GLY A 127 0.11 8.27 11.47
C GLY A 127 -0.50 9.42 10.64
N LYS A 128 -1.80 9.70 10.81
CA LYS A 128 -2.46 10.86 10.21
C LYS A 128 -1.86 12.19 10.71
N ASN A 129 -1.60 12.29 12.01
CA ASN A 129 -1.03 13.50 12.62
C ASN A 129 0.44 13.67 12.26
N ILE A 130 1.21 12.57 12.20
CA ILE A 130 2.58 12.57 11.67
C ILE A 130 2.59 13.12 10.25
N LYS A 131 1.77 12.59 9.34
CA LYS A 131 1.66 13.07 7.97
C LYS A 131 1.31 14.56 7.85
N LYS A 132 0.50 15.08 8.77
CA LYS A 132 0.16 16.52 8.80
C LYS A 132 1.30 17.38 9.37
N ALA A 133 2.13 16.83 10.22
CA ALA A 133 3.25 17.53 10.84
C ALA A 133 4.47 17.65 9.93
N ILE A 134 4.54 16.86 8.86
CA ILE A 134 5.62 16.95 7.85
C ILE A 134 5.50 18.27 7.11
N VAL A 135 6.56 19.06 7.13
CA VAL A 135 6.64 20.34 6.42
C VAL A 135 7.11 20.13 4.97
N ASN A 136 8.21 19.41 4.80
CA ASN A 136 8.81 19.14 3.49
C ASN A 136 8.61 17.67 3.12
N TRP A 137 7.63 17.38 2.27
CA TRP A 137 7.32 16.00 1.91
C TRP A 137 8.40 15.36 1.03
N LYS A 138 8.95 14.24 1.50
CA LYS A 138 9.72 13.33 0.65
C LYS A 138 8.74 12.53 -0.20
N ALA A 139 8.74 12.77 -1.51
CA ALA A 139 7.83 12.08 -2.42
C ALA A 139 8.22 10.60 -2.58
N ASP A 140 7.24 9.71 -2.42
CA ASP A 140 7.38 8.27 -2.65
C ASP A 140 6.67 7.91 -3.96
N HIS A 141 7.45 7.77 -5.03
CA HIS A 141 6.96 7.46 -6.38
C HIS A 141 7.05 5.97 -6.74
N GLU A 142 7.70 5.15 -5.94
CA GLU A 142 7.94 3.72 -6.21
C GLU A 142 6.89 2.80 -5.58
N ARG A 143 5.88 3.39 -5.00
CA ARG A 143 4.79 2.69 -4.32
C ARG A 143 3.84 2.02 -5.30
N VAL A 144 3.46 0.77 -5.04
CA VAL A 144 2.46 -0.03 -5.77
C VAL A 144 1.05 0.18 -5.21
#